data_379f35b4928f2c20938772c874101073
#
_entry.id   379f35b4928f2c20938772c874101073
#
_cell.length_a   1.000
_cell.length_b   1.000
_cell.length_c   1.000
_cell.angle_alpha   90.00
_cell.angle_beta   90.00
_cell.angle_gamma   90.00
#
_symmetry.space_group_name_H-M   'P 1'
#
loop_
_entity.id
_entity.type
_entity.pdbx_description
1 polymer ?
#
loop_
_entity_poly.entity_id
_entity_poly.type
_entity_poly.pdbx_seq_one_letter_code
_entity_poly.pdbx_strand_id
1 'polypeptide(L)'
;MRPSRAERRIEVGRAEPGNDLADLVDYFWWVRWDVPDPYDQEVVPRPVVHVSAEAVAGGPRLLVHGVHPRMFRRRLEGAGHTVAAGFRPAGFRPLLRGDVGALEGREVPASEVLGVDDRAVAEEVLACTRPEDGAAVLGRWLAGLPREDDPLVGRLAALVERAEEDTSLVRADQLADLAGVSLRTLQRWFRGHVGIGPKWVVQRFRLLDVMAAAHGGEDVDWAGLAARLGYADQSHLIRAFTQLVGHPPASYAREA
;
A
#
# COMPACT_ATOMS: atom_id res chain seq x y z
N MET A 1 -30.49 -6.88 -1.12
CA MET A 1 -30.53 -5.78 -0.14
C MET A 1 -29.14 -5.77 0.48
N ARG A 2 -28.29 -4.77 0.24
CA ARG A 2 -26.98 -4.69 0.90
C ARG A 2 -27.22 -4.30 2.37
N PRO A 3 -26.60 -4.97 3.36
CA PRO A 3 -26.75 -4.58 4.76
C PRO A 3 -26.30 -3.14 4.94
N SER A 4 -27.04 -2.41 5.79
CA SER A 4 -26.72 -1.02 6.08
C SER A 4 -25.32 -0.91 6.72
N ARG A 5 -24.62 0.21 6.53
CA ARG A 5 -23.31 0.49 7.12
C ARG A 5 -23.31 0.33 8.66
N ALA A 6 -24.48 0.46 9.29
CA ALA A 6 -24.71 0.33 10.74
C ALA A 6 -24.64 -1.14 11.25
N GLU A 7 -24.82 -2.13 10.37
CA GLU A 7 -24.80 -3.55 10.76
C GLU A 7 -23.40 -4.17 10.65
N ARG A 8 -22.43 -3.45 10.06
CA ARG A 8 -21.04 -3.87 9.94
C ARG A 8 -20.21 -3.20 11.01
N ARG A 9 -19.62 -4.00 11.87
CA ARG A 9 -18.63 -3.51 12.81
C ARG A 9 -17.25 -3.70 12.19
N ILE A 10 -16.69 -2.64 11.63
CA ILE A 10 -15.31 -2.61 11.12
C ILE A 10 -14.59 -1.51 11.88
N GLU A 11 -13.62 -1.90 12.68
CA GLU A 11 -12.75 -1.00 13.45
C GLU A 11 -11.37 -0.99 12.81
N VAL A 12 -10.83 0.21 12.59
CA VAL A 12 -9.50 0.41 12.01
C VAL A 12 -8.71 1.29 12.96
N GLY A 13 -7.45 0.92 13.18
CA GLY A 13 -6.54 1.73 13.97
C GLY A 13 -5.13 1.75 13.40
N ARG A 14 -4.32 2.67 13.93
CA ARG A 14 -2.91 2.84 13.57
C ARG A 14 -2.06 3.11 14.81
N ALA A 15 -0.77 2.77 14.71
CA ALA A 15 0.27 3.12 15.67
C ALA A 15 1.56 3.45 14.94
N GLU A 16 2.35 4.34 15.54
CA GLU A 16 3.67 4.70 15.05
C GLU A 16 4.68 3.58 15.35
N PRO A 17 5.70 3.39 14.50
CA PRO A 17 6.79 2.47 14.78
C PRO A 17 7.69 3.01 15.91
N GLY A 18 8.37 2.10 16.62
CA GLY A 18 9.49 2.47 17.48
C GLY A 18 10.67 3.04 16.69
N ASN A 19 11.57 3.74 17.38
CA ASN A 19 12.72 4.41 16.76
C ASN A 19 13.66 3.44 15.99
N ASP A 20 13.70 2.17 16.39
CA ASP A 20 14.48 1.11 15.77
C ASP A 20 13.95 0.62 14.42
N LEU A 21 12.71 1.00 14.07
CA LEU A 21 12.05 0.66 12.81
C LEU A 21 11.61 1.88 12.00
N ALA A 22 11.73 3.11 12.53
CA ALA A 22 11.20 4.31 11.89
C ALA A 22 11.84 4.63 10.53
N ASP A 23 13.00 4.07 10.23
CA ASP A 23 13.69 4.15 8.94
C ASP A 23 13.08 3.19 7.89
N LEU A 24 12.41 2.11 8.31
CA LEU A 24 11.85 1.08 7.44
C LEU A 24 10.33 1.08 7.40
N VAL A 25 9.69 1.19 8.58
CA VAL A 25 8.24 1.12 8.76
C VAL A 25 7.68 2.52 8.89
N ASP A 26 6.59 2.79 8.16
CA ASP A 26 5.88 4.07 8.23
C ASP A 26 4.85 4.05 9.35
N TYR A 27 4.10 2.96 9.46
CA TYR A 27 3.09 2.77 10.51
C TYR A 27 2.75 1.29 10.70
N PHE A 28 2.22 0.96 11.88
CA PHE A 28 1.43 -0.24 12.08
C PHE A 28 -0.05 0.10 11.90
N TRP A 29 -0.83 -0.88 11.41
CA TRP A 29 -2.26 -0.74 11.29
C TRP A 29 -2.96 -2.06 11.62
N TRP A 30 -4.23 -1.97 11.97
CA TRP A 30 -5.07 -3.14 12.20
C TRP A 30 -6.49 -2.88 11.74
N VAL A 31 -7.14 -3.96 11.39
CA VAL A 31 -8.58 -4.01 11.12
C VAL A 31 -9.17 -5.14 11.93
N ARG A 32 -10.24 -4.85 12.66
CA ARG A 32 -11.10 -5.84 13.29
C ARG A 32 -12.47 -5.75 12.65
N TRP A 33 -13.06 -6.88 12.33
CA TRP A 33 -14.37 -6.93 11.71
C TRP A 33 -15.27 -7.96 12.39
N ASP A 34 -16.59 -7.68 12.35
CA ASP A 34 -17.67 -8.59 12.65
C ASP A 34 -18.78 -8.27 11.64
N VAL A 35 -18.89 -9.11 10.60
CA VAL A 35 -19.78 -8.88 9.47
C VAL A 35 -20.76 -10.04 9.35
N PRO A 36 -22.09 -9.78 9.40
CA PRO A 36 -23.09 -10.84 9.31
C PRO A 36 -23.12 -11.51 7.92
N ASP A 37 -22.82 -10.74 6.88
CA ASP A 37 -22.73 -11.21 5.50
C ASP A 37 -21.34 -10.91 4.93
N PRO A 38 -20.81 -11.77 4.02
CA PRO A 38 -19.55 -11.53 3.36
C PRO A 38 -19.46 -10.15 2.70
N TYR A 39 -18.36 -9.44 2.95
CA TYR A 39 -18.14 -8.08 2.46
C TYR A 39 -16.79 -7.96 1.78
N ASP A 40 -16.78 -7.42 0.56
CA ASP A 40 -15.54 -7.15 -0.18
C ASP A 40 -15.03 -5.74 0.17
N GLN A 41 -13.99 -5.68 1.00
CA GLN A 41 -13.28 -4.45 1.32
C GLN A 41 -12.35 -4.10 0.18
N GLU A 42 -12.53 -2.91 -0.39
CA GLU A 42 -11.63 -2.36 -1.41
C GLU A 42 -10.59 -1.45 -0.76
N VAL A 43 -9.34 -1.66 -1.14
CA VAL A 43 -8.22 -0.85 -0.66
C VAL A 43 -7.46 -0.31 -1.85
N VAL A 44 -7.31 1.00 -1.85
CA VAL A 44 -6.54 1.73 -2.85
C VAL A 44 -5.05 1.56 -2.55
N PRO A 45 -4.27 0.84 -3.40
CA PRO A 45 -2.88 0.51 -3.05
C PRO A 45 -1.99 1.76 -3.05
N ARG A 46 -1.00 1.77 -2.17
CA ARG A 46 0.13 2.70 -2.14
C ARG A 46 1.40 2.00 -2.63
N PRO A 47 2.47 2.74 -3.02
CA PRO A 47 3.73 2.13 -3.45
C PRO A 47 4.57 1.62 -2.27
N VAL A 48 3.98 0.77 -1.44
CA VAL A 48 4.58 0.25 -0.22
C VAL A 48 4.29 -1.25 -0.06
N VAL A 49 5.20 -1.97 0.57
CA VAL A 49 5.02 -3.34 1.00
C VAL A 49 4.33 -3.36 2.35
N HIS A 50 3.50 -4.37 2.59
CA HIS A 50 2.95 -4.64 3.92
C HIS A 50 3.36 -6.04 4.39
N VAL A 51 3.54 -6.19 5.70
CA VAL A 51 3.64 -7.50 6.36
C VAL A 51 2.49 -7.60 7.35
N SER A 52 1.59 -8.54 7.14
CA SER A 52 0.39 -8.72 7.96
C SER A 52 0.34 -10.08 8.63
N ALA A 53 -0.15 -10.13 9.86
CA ALA A 53 -0.54 -11.38 10.54
C ALA A 53 -1.99 -11.71 10.14
N GLU A 54 -2.21 -12.89 9.57
CA GLU A 54 -3.50 -13.32 9.06
C GLU A 54 -3.80 -14.78 9.40
N ALA A 55 -5.05 -15.04 9.70
CA ALA A 55 -5.56 -16.42 9.78
C ALA A 55 -5.86 -16.92 8.36
N VAL A 56 -5.07 -17.86 7.88
CA VAL A 56 -5.23 -18.46 6.56
C VAL A 56 -5.49 -19.97 6.66
N ALA A 57 -5.84 -20.62 5.55
CA ALA A 57 -5.94 -22.07 5.52
C ALA A 57 -4.60 -22.70 5.96
N GLY A 58 -4.63 -23.52 7.00
CA GLY A 58 -3.43 -24.13 7.62
C GLY A 58 -2.86 -23.38 8.83
N GLY A 59 -3.58 -22.37 9.33
CA GLY A 59 -3.26 -21.63 10.58
C GLY A 59 -2.69 -20.24 10.36
N PRO A 60 -2.39 -19.53 11.44
CA PRO A 60 -1.80 -18.19 11.38
C PRO A 60 -0.48 -18.12 10.61
N ARG A 61 -0.31 -17.08 9.81
CA ARG A 61 0.91 -16.79 9.04
C ARG A 61 1.15 -15.29 8.98
N LEU A 62 2.41 -14.91 8.84
CA LEU A 62 2.75 -13.57 8.34
C LEU A 62 2.78 -13.63 6.80
N LEU A 63 2.03 -12.71 6.17
CA LEU A 63 2.03 -12.54 4.73
C LEU A 63 2.74 -11.25 4.35
N VAL A 64 3.62 -11.34 3.36
CA VAL A 64 4.24 -10.20 2.69
C VAL A 64 3.38 -9.86 1.49
N HIS A 65 2.76 -8.70 1.51
CA HIS A 65 2.01 -8.13 0.39
C HIS A 65 2.92 -7.20 -0.40
N GLY A 66 3.29 -7.61 -1.60
CA GLY A 66 3.98 -6.73 -2.53
C GLY A 66 3.07 -5.58 -2.99
N VAL A 67 3.64 -4.60 -3.70
CA VAL A 67 2.84 -3.50 -4.23
C VAL A 67 1.80 -4.03 -5.22
N HIS A 68 0.53 -3.79 -4.94
CA HIS A 68 -0.56 -4.16 -5.84
C HIS A 68 -0.74 -3.10 -6.93
N PRO A 69 -0.62 -3.45 -8.22
CA PRO A 69 -0.75 -2.47 -9.31
C PRO A 69 -2.18 -2.00 -9.55
N ARG A 70 -3.17 -2.71 -9.01
CA ARG A 70 -4.61 -2.45 -9.14
C ARG A 70 -5.27 -2.41 -7.77
N MET A 71 -6.56 -2.02 -7.70
CA MET A 71 -7.38 -2.09 -6.50
C MET A 71 -7.21 -3.45 -5.82
N PHE A 72 -6.82 -3.44 -4.56
CA PHE A 72 -6.76 -4.63 -3.73
C PHE A 72 -8.14 -4.90 -3.13
N ARG A 73 -8.59 -6.15 -3.20
CA ARG A 73 -9.86 -6.58 -2.62
C ARG A 73 -9.64 -7.65 -1.60
N ARG A 74 -10.19 -7.43 -0.43
CA ARG A 74 -10.19 -8.41 0.66
C ARG A 74 -11.61 -8.77 1.01
N ARG A 75 -11.95 -10.06 0.91
CA ARG A 75 -13.22 -10.58 1.37
C ARG A 75 -13.18 -10.77 2.88
N LEU A 76 -14.08 -10.11 3.60
CA LEU A 76 -14.28 -10.23 5.03
C LEU A 76 -15.50 -11.11 5.28
N GLU A 77 -15.36 -12.11 6.15
CA GLU A 77 -16.41 -13.06 6.51
C GLU A 77 -16.43 -13.27 8.02
N GLY A 78 -17.63 -13.30 8.62
CA GLY A 78 -17.81 -13.52 10.05
C GLY A 78 -17.04 -12.50 10.90
N ALA A 79 -16.40 -12.95 11.96
CA ALA A 79 -15.58 -12.13 12.84
C ALA A 79 -14.10 -12.46 12.66
N GLY A 80 -13.24 -11.44 12.68
CA GLY A 80 -11.80 -11.61 12.55
C GLY A 80 -11.04 -10.31 12.75
N HIS A 81 -9.73 -10.41 12.70
CA HIS A 81 -8.85 -9.24 12.71
C HIS A 81 -7.54 -9.55 11.98
N THR A 82 -6.85 -8.50 11.58
CA THR A 82 -5.49 -8.51 11.07
C THR A 82 -4.70 -7.37 11.68
N VAL A 83 -3.41 -7.59 11.88
CA VAL A 83 -2.45 -6.58 12.32
C VAL A 83 -1.31 -6.57 11.32
N ALA A 84 -0.88 -5.39 10.89
CA ALA A 84 0.13 -5.28 9.86
C ALA A 84 1.11 -4.11 10.08
N ALA A 85 2.30 -4.24 9.51
CA ALA A 85 3.26 -3.18 9.30
C ALA A 85 3.16 -2.68 7.86
N GLY A 86 2.97 -1.37 7.67
CA GLY A 86 3.12 -0.67 6.40
C GLY A 86 4.53 -0.11 6.31
N PHE A 87 5.30 -0.55 5.33
CA PHE A 87 6.67 -0.08 5.17
C PHE A 87 6.71 1.29 4.49
N ARG A 88 7.76 2.05 4.73
CA ARG A 88 8.08 3.22 3.91
C ARG A 88 8.39 2.77 2.47
N PRO A 89 8.21 3.63 1.46
CA PRO A 89 8.68 3.32 0.11
C PRO A 89 10.15 2.87 0.14
N ALA A 90 10.45 1.73 -0.49
CA ALA A 90 11.75 1.04 -0.44
C ALA A 90 12.16 0.46 0.95
N GLY A 91 11.44 0.75 2.04
CA GLY A 91 11.81 0.34 3.40
C GLY A 91 11.82 -1.19 3.64
N PHE A 92 11.20 -1.97 2.76
CA PHE A 92 11.25 -3.44 2.84
C PHE A 92 12.53 -4.04 2.23
N ARG A 93 13.22 -3.30 1.35
CA ARG A 93 14.41 -3.78 0.63
C ARG A 93 15.56 -4.25 1.55
N PRO A 94 15.88 -3.58 2.68
CA PRO A 94 16.91 -4.04 3.60
C PRO A 94 16.69 -5.43 4.20
N LEU A 95 15.44 -5.89 4.30
CA LEU A 95 15.09 -7.21 4.83
C LEU A 95 15.10 -8.30 3.76
N LEU A 96 15.03 -7.92 2.47
CA LEU A 96 14.86 -8.84 1.35
C LEU A 96 16.16 -9.10 0.62
N ARG A 97 16.54 -10.37 0.47
CA ARG A 97 17.61 -10.79 -0.45
C ARG A 97 17.06 -10.89 -1.86
N GLY A 98 17.02 -9.78 -2.60
CA GLY A 98 16.52 -9.75 -3.98
C GLY A 98 15.74 -8.51 -4.33
N ASP A 99 15.09 -8.52 -5.48
CA ASP A 99 14.29 -7.40 -5.98
C ASP A 99 12.88 -7.42 -5.39
N VAL A 100 12.44 -6.32 -4.78
CA VAL A 100 11.07 -6.15 -4.27
C VAL A 100 10.03 -6.31 -5.39
N GLY A 101 10.40 -6.01 -6.64
CA GLY A 101 9.56 -6.21 -7.82
C GLY A 101 9.16 -7.66 -8.10
N ALA A 102 9.86 -8.63 -7.52
CA ALA A 102 9.44 -10.03 -7.59
C ALA A 102 8.14 -10.31 -6.79
N LEU A 103 7.78 -9.41 -5.89
CA LEU A 103 6.58 -9.46 -5.05
C LEU A 103 5.40 -8.68 -5.63
N GLU A 104 5.58 -7.99 -6.78
CA GLU A 104 4.51 -7.18 -7.39
C GLU A 104 3.21 -7.97 -7.57
N GLY A 105 2.12 -7.48 -6.96
CA GLY A 105 0.80 -8.10 -7.03
C GLY A 105 0.66 -9.46 -6.34
N ARG A 106 1.62 -9.84 -5.49
CA ARG A 106 1.65 -11.14 -4.81
C ARG A 106 1.49 -10.99 -3.30
N GLU A 107 0.91 -12.02 -2.71
CA GLU A 107 0.86 -12.28 -1.28
C GLU A 107 1.65 -13.57 -1.04
N VAL A 108 2.71 -13.50 -0.26
CA VAL A 108 3.65 -14.61 -0.08
C VAL A 108 3.95 -14.77 1.41
N PRO A 109 3.98 -16.00 1.97
CA PRO A 109 4.40 -16.21 3.34
C PRO A 109 5.75 -15.57 3.65
N ALA A 110 5.86 -14.90 4.80
CA ALA A 110 7.10 -14.23 5.20
C ALA A 110 8.26 -15.22 5.30
N SER A 111 7.99 -16.47 5.68
CA SER A 111 9.00 -17.53 5.72
C SER A 111 9.63 -17.84 4.35
N GLU A 112 8.87 -17.74 3.26
CA GLU A 112 9.39 -17.95 1.91
C GLU A 112 10.20 -16.75 1.43
N VAL A 113 9.84 -15.54 1.84
CA VAL A 113 10.47 -14.29 1.40
C VAL A 113 11.72 -13.97 2.21
N LEU A 114 11.66 -14.17 3.54
CA LEU A 114 12.70 -13.77 4.49
C LEU A 114 13.56 -14.95 4.99
N GLY A 115 13.11 -16.19 4.72
CA GLY A 115 13.84 -17.40 5.14
C GLY A 115 13.80 -17.63 6.66
N VAL A 116 12.78 -17.10 7.36
CA VAL A 116 12.61 -17.23 8.82
C VAL A 116 11.24 -17.83 9.15
N ASP A 117 11.11 -18.51 10.27
CA ASP A 117 9.80 -19.00 10.73
C ASP A 117 8.90 -17.82 11.12
N ASP A 118 7.68 -17.82 10.62
CA ASP A 118 6.67 -16.78 10.81
C ASP A 118 5.45 -17.25 11.62
N ARG A 119 5.32 -18.56 11.90
CA ARG A 119 4.11 -19.10 12.54
C ARG A 119 3.95 -18.66 13.98
N ALA A 120 4.98 -18.89 14.78
CA ALA A 120 4.91 -18.58 16.20
C ALA A 120 4.60 -17.10 16.45
N VAL A 121 5.22 -16.20 15.69
CA VAL A 121 4.95 -14.78 15.82
C VAL A 121 3.56 -14.41 15.27
N ALA A 122 3.09 -15.01 14.19
CA ALA A 122 1.75 -14.79 13.70
C ALA A 122 0.67 -15.24 14.71
N GLU A 123 0.89 -16.39 15.37
CA GLU A 123 0.03 -16.87 16.45
C GLU A 123 0.03 -15.89 17.63
N GLU A 124 1.20 -15.41 18.07
CA GLU A 124 1.31 -14.44 19.17
C GLU A 124 0.60 -13.12 18.84
N VAL A 125 0.80 -12.59 17.62
CA VAL A 125 0.15 -11.35 17.16
C VAL A 125 -1.37 -11.49 17.17
N LEU A 126 -1.90 -12.58 16.60
CA LEU A 126 -3.35 -12.80 16.51
C LEU A 126 -3.99 -13.24 17.83
N ALA A 127 -3.23 -13.74 18.80
CA ALA A 127 -3.72 -14.04 20.13
C ALA A 127 -3.88 -12.80 21.02
N CYS A 128 -3.32 -11.65 20.64
CA CYS A 128 -3.44 -10.41 21.40
C CYS A 128 -4.89 -9.92 21.42
N THR A 129 -5.42 -9.67 22.62
CA THR A 129 -6.77 -9.13 22.80
C THR A 129 -6.89 -7.70 22.23
N ARG A 130 -5.85 -6.92 22.39
CA ARG A 130 -5.72 -5.55 21.87
C ARG A 130 -4.83 -5.56 20.64
N PRO A 131 -5.28 -5.03 19.50
CA PRO A 131 -4.47 -5.00 18.28
C PRO A 131 -3.15 -4.22 18.43
N GLU A 132 -3.12 -3.21 19.31
CA GLU A 132 -1.91 -2.44 19.61
C GLU A 132 -0.80 -3.32 20.21
N ASP A 133 -1.16 -4.27 21.05
CA ASP A 133 -0.22 -5.23 21.63
C ASP A 133 0.32 -6.17 20.53
N GLY A 134 -0.54 -6.58 19.60
CA GLY A 134 -0.14 -7.33 18.40
C GLY A 134 0.81 -6.54 17.50
N ALA A 135 0.59 -5.24 17.32
CA ALA A 135 1.51 -4.37 16.59
C ALA A 135 2.88 -4.28 17.27
N ALA A 136 2.92 -4.23 18.60
CA ALA A 136 4.17 -4.25 19.34
C ALA A 136 4.92 -5.59 19.22
N VAL A 137 4.19 -6.73 19.19
CA VAL A 137 4.78 -8.06 18.93
C VAL A 137 5.40 -8.10 17.53
N LEU A 138 4.63 -7.71 16.50
CA LEU A 138 5.09 -7.67 15.12
C LEU A 138 6.31 -6.74 14.96
N GLY A 139 6.30 -5.58 15.64
CA GLY A 139 7.42 -4.64 15.65
C GLY A 139 8.70 -5.24 16.22
N ARG A 140 8.63 -5.90 17.36
CA ARG A 140 9.81 -6.58 17.97
C ARG A 140 10.37 -7.65 17.04
N TRP A 141 9.51 -8.41 16.39
CA TRP A 141 9.95 -9.44 15.43
C TRP A 141 10.65 -8.81 14.23
N LEU A 142 10.07 -7.76 13.63
CA LEU A 142 10.69 -7.04 12.50
C LEU A 142 12.04 -6.42 12.87
N ALA A 143 12.15 -5.83 14.07
CA ALA A 143 13.40 -5.24 14.57
C ALA A 143 14.50 -6.28 14.78
N GLY A 144 14.13 -7.53 15.09
CA GLY A 144 15.07 -8.65 15.25
C GLY A 144 15.55 -9.28 13.95
N LEU A 145 14.99 -8.92 12.80
CA LEU A 145 15.40 -9.48 11.51
C LEU A 145 16.75 -8.92 11.06
N PRO A 146 17.60 -9.76 10.43
CA PRO A 146 18.81 -9.27 9.79
C PRO A 146 18.45 -8.30 8.66
N ARG A 147 19.14 -7.17 8.60
CA ARG A 147 18.94 -6.16 7.56
C ARG A 147 20.27 -5.72 6.94
N GLU A 148 20.23 -5.43 5.64
CA GLU A 148 21.37 -4.88 4.91
C GLU A 148 21.27 -3.35 4.90
N ASP A 149 22.39 -2.66 5.08
CA ASP A 149 22.43 -1.21 4.88
C ASP A 149 22.35 -0.90 3.38
N ASP A 150 21.39 -0.06 3.00
CA ASP A 150 21.17 0.32 1.60
C ASP A 150 20.91 1.83 1.49
N PRO A 151 21.89 2.61 1.03
CA PRO A 151 21.79 4.07 0.96
C PRO A 151 20.74 4.57 -0.02
N LEU A 152 20.22 3.71 -0.92
CA LEU A 152 19.14 4.08 -1.84
C LEU A 152 17.77 4.11 -1.15
N VAL A 153 17.57 3.44 -0.02
CA VAL A 153 16.27 3.39 0.67
C VAL A 153 15.76 4.78 1.00
N GLY A 154 16.54 5.56 1.77
CA GLY A 154 16.14 6.93 2.14
C GLY A 154 15.97 7.85 0.93
N ARG A 155 16.83 7.71 -0.08
CA ARG A 155 16.75 8.50 -1.31
C ARG A 155 15.48 8.20 -2.10
N LEU A 156 15.08 6.92 -2.21
CA LEU A 156 13.88 6.51 -2.93
C LEU A 156 12.61 6.85 -2.16
N ALA A 157 12.64 6.73 -0.83
CA ALA A 157 11.54 7.18 0.02
C ALA A 157 11.25 8.68 -0.21
N ALA A 158 12.29 9.53 -0.15
CA ALA A 158 12.15 10.98 -0.41
C ALA A 158 11.64 11.29 -1.84
N LEU A 159 12.06 10.52 -2.86
CA LEU A 159 11.56 10.70 -4.22
C LEU A 159 10.08 10.32 -4.35
N VAL A 160 9.63 9.29 -3.65
CA VAL A 160 8.21 8.89 -3.63
C VAL A 160 7.37 9.91 -2.88
N GLU A 161 7.83 10.41 -1.71
CA GLU A 161 7.21 11.51 -0.96
C GLU A 161 7.09 12.77 -1.84
N ARG A 162 8.17 13.12 -2.56
CA ARG A 162 8.14 14.25 -3.48
C ARG A 162 7.13 14.07 -4.62
N ALA A 163 7.00 12.85 -5.17
CA ALA A 163 5.99 12.56 -6.19
C ALA A 163 4.55 12.63 -5.65
N GLU A 164 4.34 12.37 -4.36
CA GLU A 164 3.04 12.52 -3.70
C GLU A 164 2.69 14.00 -3.50
N GLU A 165 3.61 14.79 -2.94
CA GLU A 165 3.38 16.18 -2.55
C GLU A 165 3.32 17.15 -3.76
N ASP A 166 4.17 16.94 -4.75
CA ASP A 166 4.30 17.84 -5.90
C ASP A 166 3.40 17.42 -7.08
N THR A 167 2.22 18.03 -7.15
CA THR A 167 1.24 17.74 -8.21
C THR A 167 1.69 18.15 -9.61
N SER A 168 2.77 18.91 -9.75
CA SER A 168 3.38 19.25 -11.04
C SER A 168 4.21 18.10 -11.63
N LEU A 169 4.59 17.11 -10.81
CA LEU A 169 5.25 15.88 -11.23
C LEU A 169 4.22 14.93 -11.84
N VAL A 170 4.06 14.98 -13.14
CA VAL A 170 3.08 14.17 -13.88
C VAL A 170 3.73 13.09 -14.76
N ARG A 171 5.08 13.06 -14.85
CA ARG A 171 5.85 12.11 -15.65
C ARG A 171 7.06 11.56 -14.90
N ALA A 172 7.42 10.34 -15.21
CA ALA A 172 8.55 9.64 -14.58
C ALA A 172 9.93 10.23 -14.98
N ASP A 173 10.04 10.89 -16.14
CA ASP A 173 11.28 11.57 -16.53
C ASP A 173 11.57 12.79 -15.64
N GLN A 174 10.56 13.55 -15.24
CA GLN A 174 10.71 14.64 -14.26
C GLN A 174 11.26 14.11 -12.93
N LEU A 175 10.81 12.93 -12.49
CA LEU A 175 11.31 12.30 -11.28
C LEU A 175 12.77 11.79 -11.46
N ALA A 176 13.13 11.36 -12.67
CA ALA A 176 14.50 10.97 -12.98
C ALA A 176 15.46 12.17 -12.99
N ASP A 177 14.99 13.32 -13.50
CA ASP A 177 15.74 14.58 -13.49
C ASP A 177 15.99 15.06 -12.06
N LEU A 178 14.98 15.00 -11.17
CA LEU A 178 15.13 15.30 -9.74
C LEU A 178 16.13 14.33 -9.05
N ALA A 179 16.14 13.09 -9.46
CA ALA A 179 17.08 12.10 -8.95
C ALA A 179 18.50 12.26 -9.55
N GLY A 180 18.69 13.09 -10.57
CA GLY A 180 19.98 13.25 -11.26
C GLY A 180 20.47 11.97 -11.95
N VAL A 181 19.52 11.16 -12.48
CA VAL A 181 19.85 9.88 -13.14
C VAL A 181 19.03 9.69 -14.40
N SER A 182 19.47 8.76 -15.27
CA SER A 182 18.63 8.40 -16.43
C SER A 182 17.32 7.72 -16.00
N LEU A 183 16.28 7.88 -16.81
CA LEU A 183 14.99 7.20 -16.58
C LEU A 183 15.16 5.67 -16.45
N ARG A 184 16.06 5.07 -17.24
CA ARG A 184 16.39 3.62 -17.16
C ARG A 184 16.98 3.24 -15.78
N THR A 185 17.86 4.08 -15.24
CA THR A 185 18.42 3.88 -13.89
C THR A 185 17.35 3.98 -12.83
N LEU A 186 16.50 5.02 -12.92
CA LEU A 186 15.38 5.20 -11.99
C LEU A 186 14.41 4.01 -12.04
N GLN A 187 14.05 3.53 -13.22
CA GLN A 187 13.18 2.35 -13.40
C GLN A 187 13.76 1.11 -12.73
N ARG A 188 15.08 0.88 -12.86
CA ARG A 188 15.75 -0.24 -12.19
C ARG A 188 15.73 -0.09 -10.67
N TRP A 189 16.02 1.09 -10.15
CA TRP A 189 15.98 1.37 -8.71
C TRP A 189 14.59 1.17 -8.13
N PHE A 190 13.58 1.74 -8.77
CA PHE A 190 12.19 1.61 -8.33
C PHE A 190 11.73 0.16 -8.34
N ARG A 191 12.04 -0.59 -9.40
CA ARG A 191 11.67 -2.00 -9.47
C ARG A 191 12.36 -2.82 -8.38
N GLY A 192 13.65 -2.63 -8.18
CA GLY A 192 14.44 -3.38 -7.19
C GLY A 192 14.11 -3.05 -5.75
N HIS A 193 13.69 -1.82 -5.45
CA HIS A 193 13.55 -1.35 -4.06
C HIS A 193 12.11 -1.02 -3.67
N VAL A 194 11.37 -0.31 -4.53
CA VAL A 194 9.97 0.07 -4.27
C VAL A 194 9.01 -1.06 -4.64
N GLY A 195 9.40 -1.88 -5.62
CA GLY A 195 8.61 -3.02 -6.09
C GLY A 195 7.74 -2.72 -7.29
N ILE A 196 7.69 -1.46 -7.75
CA ILE A 196 6.91 -1.04 -8.93
C ILE A 196 7.60 0.13 -9.64
N GLY A 197 7.27 0.36 -10.91
CA GLY A 197 7.95 1.38 -11.71
C GLY A 197 7.56 2.82 -11.35
N PRO A 198 8.46 3.82 -11.59
CA PRO A 198 8.24 5.22 -11.23
C PRO A 198 7.04 5.85 -11.97
N LYS A 199 6.78 5.43 -13.21
CA LYS A 199 5.58 5.88 -13.96
C LYS A 199 4.29 5.52 -13.21
N TRP A 200 4.19 4.30 -12.69
CA TRP A 200 3.03 3.87 -11.92
C TRP A 200 2.89 4.73 -10.66
N VAL A 201 4.00 4.99 -9.94
CA VAL A 201 3.98 5.78 -8.70
C VAL A 201 3.44 7.19 -8.96
N VAL A 202 3.98 7.90 -9.97
CA VAL A 202 3.51 9.24 -10.34
C VAL A 202 2.03 9.21 -10.74
N GLN A 203 1.63 8.30 -11.63
CA GLN A 203 0.24 8.18 -12.07
C GLN A 203 -0.69 7.82 -10.91
N ARG A 204 -0.21 7.02 -9.97
CA ARG A 204 -0.96 6.62 -8.80
C ARG A 204 -1.35 7.81 -7.93
N PHE A 205 -0.40 8.69 -7.61
CA PHE A 205 -0.68 9.88 -6.82
C PHE A 205 -1.61 10.84 -7.58
N ARG A 206 -1.41 11.03 -8.89
CA ARG A 206 -2.34 11.84 -9.71
C ARG A 206 -3.77 11.29 -9.71
N LEU A 207 -3.95 9.97 -9.63
CA LEU A 207 -5.28 9.37 -9.50
C LEU A 207 -5.88 9.56 -8.09
N LEU A 208 -5.06 9.64 -7.03
CA LEU A 208 -5.55 10.05 -5.71
C LEU A 208 -6.06 11.50 -5.72
N ASP A 209 -5.38 12.41 -6.45
CA ASP A 209 -5.85 13.79 -6.62
C ASP A 209 -7.22 13.81 -7.33
N VAL A 210 -7.44 12.92 -8.33
CA VAL A 210 -8.74 12.75 -8.99
C VAL A 210 -9.80 12.25 -8.02
N MET A 211 -9.45 11.29 -7.14
CA MET A 211 -10.37 10.79 -6.11
C MET A 211 -10.76 11.90 -5.14
N ALA A 212 -9.80 12.68 -4.67
CA ALA A 212 -10.05 13.81 -3.78
C ALA A 212 -10.96 14.85 -4.42
N ALA A 213 -10.72 15.18 -5.69
CA ALA A 213 -11.58 16.11 -6.46
C ALA A 213 -13.02 15.57 -6.63
N ALA A 214 -13.16 14.25 -6.88
CA ALA A 214 -14.46 13.61 -7.05
C ALA A 214 -15.29 13.63 -5.75
N HIS A 215 -14.66 13.53 -4.57
CA HIS A 215 -15.34 13.62 -3.26
C HIS A 215 -15.80 15.04 -2.91
N GLY A 216 -15.24 16.08 -3.53
CA GLY A 216 -15.58 17.48 -3.25
C GLY A 216 -17.00 17.89 -3.65
N GLY A 217 -17.76 17.06 -4.36
CA GLY A 217 -19.21 17.20 -4.60
C GLY A 217 -19.63 18.37 -5.51
N GLU A 218 -18.68 19.11 -6.08
CA GLU A 218 -18.93 20.21 -7.04
C GLU A 218 -18.82 19.71 -8.49
N ASP A 219 -19.31 20.54 -9.44
CA ASP A 219 -19.12 20.29 -10.88
C ASP A 219 -17.62 20.28 -11.23
N VAL A 220 -17.03 19.10 -11.27
CA VAL A 220 -15.59 18.93 -11.54
C VAL A 220 -15.32 19.18 -13.02
N ASP A 221 -14.48 20.16 -13.32
CA ASP A 221 -13.91 20.32 -14.67
C ASP A 221 -12.92 19.17 -14.97
N TRP A 222 -13.46 18.06 -15.42
CA TRP A 222 -12.68 16.86 -15.76
C TRP A 222 -11.66 17.09 -16.88
N ALA A 223 -11.94 17.99 -17.82
CA ALA A 223 -11.03 18.31 -18.92
C ALA A 223 -9.82 19.11 -18.42
N GLY A 224 -10.07 20.16 -17.64
CA GLY A 224 -9.02 20.93 -16.99
C GLY A 224 -8.20 20.10 -15.99
N LEU A 225 -8.86 19.21 -15.22
CA LEU A 225 -8.18 18.30 -14.31
C LEU A 225 -7.28 17.32 -15.08
N ALA A 226 -7.75 16.74 -16.18
CA ALA A 226 -6.94 15.87 -17.02
C ALA A 226 -5.68 16.58 -17.55
N ALA A 227 -5.82 17.81 -18.03
CA ALA A 227 -4.68 18.60 -18.52
C ALA A 227 -3.67 18.88 -17.39
N ARG A 228 -4.12 19.31 -16.21
CA ARG A 228 -3.24 19.57 -15.04
C ARG A 228 -2.48 18.33 -14.57
N LEU A 229 -3.13 17.15 -14.63
CA LEU A 229 -2.54 15.90 -14.18
C LEU A 229 -1.76 15.14 -15.26
N GLY A 230 -1.52 15.79 -16.43
CA GLY A 230 -0.68 15.26 -17.50
C GLY A 230 -1.33 14.16 -18.35
N TYR A 231 -2.66 14.04 -18.32
CA TYR A 231 -3.41 13.17 -19.22
C TYR A 231 -3.66 13.86 -20.55
N ALA A 232 -3.64 13.11 -21.66
CA ALA A 232 -3.84 13.65 -23.00
C ALA A 232 -5.22 14.32 -23.16
N ASP A 233 -6.25 13.72 -22.54
CA ASP A 233 -7.63 14.21 -22.55
C ASP A 233 -8.43 13.60 -21.38
N GLN A 234 -9.66 14.08 -21.21
CA GLN A 234 -10.61 13.58 -20.20
C GLN A 234 -10.87 12.06 -20.35
N SER A 235 -10.96 11.55 -21.56
CA SER A 235 -11.23 10.13 -21.82
C SER A 235 -10.07 9.26 -21.37
N HIS A 236 -8.83 9.74 -21.52
CA HIS A 236 -7.63 9.07 -21.03
C HIS A 236 -7.61 9.05 -19.50
N LEU A 237 -7.92 10.16 -18.84
CA LEU A 237 -8.07 10.23 -17.37
C LEU A 237 -9.12 9.23 -16.88
N ILE A 238 -10.34 9.22 -17.46
CA ILE A 238 -11.43 8.33 -17.06
C ILE A 238 -11.02 6.87 -17.24
N ARG A 239 -10.36 6.50 -18.35
CA ARG A 239 -9.87 5.12 -18.55
C ARG A 239 -8.85 4.72 -17.51
N ALA A 240 -7.85 5.56 -17.22
CA ALA A 240 -6.83 5.29 -16.22
C ALA A 240 -7.43 5.12 -14.82
N PHE A 241 -8.37 5.99 -14.44
CA PHE A 241 -9.09 5.91 -13.19
C PHE A 241 -9.92 4.62 -13.10
N THR A 242 -10.70 4.31 -14.14
CA THR A 242 -11.54 3.09 -14.17
C THR A 242 -10.71 1.81 -14.11
N GLN A 243 -9.53 1.78 -14.76
CA GLN A 243 -8.61 0.63 -14.66
C GLN A 243 -8.09 0.41 -13.24
N LEU A 244 -7.91 1.47 -12.48
CA LEU A 244 -7.40 1.39 -11.11
C LEU A 244 -8.52 1.10 -10.10
N VAL A 245 -9.63 1.86 -10.18
CA VAL A 245 -10.70 1.90 -9.17
C VAL A 245 -11.82 0.91 -9.50
N GLY A 246 -11.95 0.51 -10.79
CA GLY A 246 -13.02 -0.38 -11.25
C GLY A 246 -14.28 0.36 -11.70
N HIS A 247 -14.44 1.65 -11.33
CA HIS A 247 -15.60 2.49 -11.65
C HIS A 247 -15.15 3.84 -12.20
N PRO A 248 -15.94 4.48 -13.10
CA PRO A 248 -15.64 5.84 -13.55
C PRO A 248 -15.68 6.85 -12.40
N PRO A 249 -14.92 7.96 -12.48
CA PRO A 249 -14.87 8.98 -11.42
C PRO A 249 -16.24 9.52 -11.01
N ALA A 250 -17.13 9.75 -11.97
CA ALA A 250 -18.50 10.23 -11.72
C ALA A 250 -19.40 9.22 -10.97
N SER A 251 -19.13 7.91 -11.10
CA SER A 251 -19.83 6.87 -10.34
C SER A 251 -19.25 6.75 -8.93
N TYR A 252 -17.94 6.85 -8.84
CA TYR A 252 -17.22 6.83 -7.57
C TYR A 252 -17.67 7.97 -6.64
N ALA A 253 -17.80 9.19 -7.19
CA ALA A 253 -18.30 10.36 -6.46
C ALA A 253 -19.71 10.19 -5.86
N ARG A 254 -20.57 9.34 -6.45
CA ARG A 254 -21.93 9.09 -5.95
C ARG A 254 -22.00 7.99 -4.90
N GLU A 255 -20.99 7.15 -4.79
CA GLU A 255 -20.95 6.01 -3.86
C GLU A 255 -20.17 6.32 -2.57
N ALA A 256 -19.44 7.44 -2.56
CA ALA A 256 -18.64 7.93 -1.46
C ALA A 256 -19.44 8.84 -0.52
#